data_760778167fb3f4b806ae076d023d820d
#
_entry.id   760778167fb3f4b806ae076d023d820d
#
_cell.length_a   1.000
_cell.length_b   1.000
_cell.length_c   1.000
_cell.angle_alpha   90.00
_cell.angle_beta   90.00
_cell.angle_gamma   90.00
#
_symmetry.space_group_name_H-M   'P 1'
#
loop_
_entity.id
_entity.type
_entity.pdbx_description
1 polymer ?
#
loop_
_entity_poly.entity_id
_entity_poly.type
_entity_poly.pdbx_seq_one_letter_code
_entity_poly.pdbx_strand_id
1 'polypeptide(L)'
;MSTGTTRVIIQRQNGEVLADHNLDHGTYGIGRDPGNALSCDSQYLSRQHATLTLTPDQCWIEDNQSTHGTFLNRARLTESAAVPRDQAVQIGDLFLTITNPTTIDHAARLYVPGDVIGNGRYTLKQELGRGGGGVVWLAQDEHLQQAVAIKRLPPELANDTIALGDLIGEVQKARLLSHSNIIRIHDFVKLPDELPFITMEHVNGTDLGSLRNQQSNGCFTWSRLEGLAIQMCESLQYAHEQQIIHRDLKPAN
;
A
#
# COMPACT_ATOMS: atom_id res chain seq x y z
N MET A 1 -2.51 29.10 -8.03
CA MET A 1 -2.43 28.03 -9.04
C MET A 1 -1.35 27.08 -8.53
N SER A 2 -1.73 25.89 -8.10
CA SER A 2 -0.77 24.90 -7.58
C SER A 2 0.02 24.36 -8.77
N THR A 3 1.31 24.66 -8.84
CA THR A 3 2.25 24.04 -9.79
C THR A 3 2.50 22.62 -9.29
N GLY A 4 1.69 21.67 -9.76
CA GLY A 4 1.91 20.24 -9.43
C GLY A 4 3.17 19.76 -10.14
N THR A 5 4.15 19.27 -9.39
CA THR A 5 5.30 18.55 -9.92
C THR A 5 4.97 17.06 -10.05
N THR A 6 5.62 16.35 -10.94
CA THR A 6 5.49 14.91 -11.17
C THR A 6 6.84 14.25 -10.92
N ARG A 7 6.89 13.23 -10.06
CA ARG A 7 8.13 12.48 -9.80
C ARG A 7 8.32 11.43 -10.88
N VAL A 8 9.50 11.40 -11.47
CA VAL A 8 9.90 10.47 -12.52
C VAL A 8 11.13 9.70 -12.03
N ILE A 9 11.00 8.39 -11.93
CA ILE A 9 12.08 7.49 -11.49
C ILE A 9 12.49 6.63 -12.67
N ILE A 10 13.80 6.53 -12.94
CA ILE A 10 14.37 5.61 -13.91
C ILE A 10 15.28 4.64 -13.17
N GLN A 11 15.03 3.36 -13.35
CA GLN A 11 15.74 2.29 -12.64
C GLN A 11 16.08 1.12 -13.57
N ARG A 12 17.05 0.31 -13.17
CA ARG A 12 17.36 -0.99 -13.79
C ARG A 12 16.39 -2.06 -13.33
N GLN A 13 16.38 -3.18 -14.01
CA GLN A 13 15.57 -4.35 -13.64
C GLN A 13 15.91 -4.91 -12.24
N ASN A 14 17.13 -4.69 -11.75
CA ASN A 14 17.56 -5.10 -10.40
C ASN A 14 17.13 -4.13 -9.29
N GLY A 15 16.39 -3.05 -9.64
CA GLY A 15 15.92 -2.03 -8.70
C GLY A 15 16.92 -0.88 -8.46
N GLU A 16 18.10 -0.88 -9.08
CA GLU A 16 19.05 0.22 -9.00
C GLU A 16 18.49 1.48 -9.65
N VAL A 17 18.28 2.54 -8.86
CA VAL A 17 17.77 3.82 -9.32
C VAL A 17 18.90 4.61 -9.98
N LEU A 18 18.72 5.00 -11.24
CA LEU A 18 19.67 5.80 -12.02
C LEU A 18 19.31 7.27 -12.06
N ALA A 19 18.01 7.59 -12.02
CA ALA A 19 17.52 8.96 -12.02
C ALA A 19 16.23 9.05 -11.19
N ASP A 20 16.10 10.14 -10.42
CA ASP A 20 14.93 10.45 -9.59
C ASP A 20 14.72 11.97 -9.63
N HIS A 21 13.72 12.41 -10.36
CA HIS A 21 13.47 13.83 -10.62
C HIS A 21 12.03 14.21 -10.31
N ASN A 22 11.86 15.38 -9.69
CA ASN A 22 10.56 16.05 -9.61
C ASN A 22 10.49 17.07 -10.75
N LEU A 23 9.61 16.84 -11.70
CA LEU A 23 9.47 17.64 -12.92
C LEU A 23 8.15 18.39 -12.91
N ASP A 24 8.17 19.65 -13.39
CA ASP A 24 6.97 20.43 -13.66
C ASP A 24 6.22 19.88 -14.88
N HIS A 25 5.03 20.44 -15.17
CA HIS A 25 4.34 20.14 -16.42
C HIS A 25 5.19 20.63 -17.60
N GLY A 26 5.37 19.78 -18.61
CA GLY A 26 6.24 20.09 -19.73
C GLY A 26 6.62 18.85 -20.55
N THR A 27 7.53 19.03 -21.50
CA THR A 27 8.03 17.95 -22.35
C THR A 27 9.51 17.74 -22.10
N TYR A 28 9.91 16.48 -21.90
CA TYR A 28 11.24 16.07 -21.45
C TYR A 28 11.82 14.98 -22.34
N GLY A 29 13.01 15.20 -22.87
CA GLY A 29 13.76 14.18 -23.60
C GLY A 29 14.36 13.14 -22.68
N ILE A 30 14.29 11.87 -23.08
CA ILE A 30 14.89 10.71 -22.41
C ILE A 30 15.92 10.09 -23.35
N GLY A 31 17.11 9.77 -22.85
CA GLY A 31 18.12 9.10 -23.65
C GLY A 31 19.52 9.20 -23.03
N ARG A 32 20.52 8.60 -23.71
CA ARG A 32 21.89 8.61 -23.21
C ARG A 32 22.66 9.90 -23.46
N ASP A 33 22.15 10.81 -24.33
CA ASP A 33 22.78 12.11 -24.56
C ASP A 33 22.65 12.95 -23.29
N PRO A 34 23.74 13.50 -22.74
CA PRO A 34 23.71 14.39 -21.57
C PRO A 34 22.84 15.64 -21.74
N GLY A 35 22.49 16.02 -22.98
CA GLY A 35 21.57 17.11 -23.27
C GLY A 35 20.09 16.80 -23.00
N ASN A 36 19.74 15.54 -22.74
CA ASN A 36 18.39 15.19 -22.32
C ASN A 36 18.13 15.58 -20.86
N ALA A 37 16.94 16.02 -20.57
CA ALA A 37 16.50 16.30 -19.20
C ALA A 37 16.53 15.04 -18.32
N LEU A 38 16.24 13.88 -18.92
CA LEU A 38 16.31 12.56 -18.29
C LEU A 38 17.40 11.73 -18.96
N SER A 39 18.66 12.12 -18.72
CA SER A 39 19.81 11.43 -19.26
C SER A 39 20.24 10.25 -18.37
N CYS A 40 20.40 9.06 -18.96
CA CYS A 40 20.88 7.87 -18.27
C CYS A 40 21.97 7.19 -19.10
N ASP A 41 23.04 6.77 -18.43
CA ASP A 41 24.14 6.04 -19.08
C ASP A 41 23.75 4.55 -19.21
N SER A 42 23.28 4.20 -20.44
CA SER A 42 23.02 2.82 -20.84
C SER A 42 23.31 2.67 -22.33
N GLN A 43 24.03 1.59 -22.69
CA GLN A 43 24.31 1.23 -24.09
C GLN A 43 23.04 0.85 -24.88
N TYR A 44 21.96 0.50 -24.19
CA TYR A 44 20.66 0.16 -24.79
C TYR A 44 19.75 1.38 -24.96
N LEU A 45 20.17 2.56 -24.50
CA LEU A 45 19.46 3.81 -24.78
C LEU A 45 20.02 4.46 -26.05
N SER A 46 19.14 4.89 -26.94
CA SER A 46 19.49 5.82 -28.04
C SER A 46 19.85 7.18 -27.46
N ARG A 47 20.59 8.01 -28.20
CA ARG A 47 20.95 9.37 -27.77
C ARG A 47 19.71 10.19 -27.41
N GLN A 48 18.67 10.11 -28.25
CA GLN A 48 17.33 10.62 -27.99
C GLN A 48 16.40 9.43 -28.15
N HIS A 49 16.00 8.79 -27.02
CA HIS A 49 15.31 7.52 -27.05
C HIS A 49 13.78 7.69 -27.06
N ALA A 50 13.28 8.51 -26.15
CA ALA A 50 11.86 8.77 -26.00
C ALA A 50 11.60 10.21 -25.55
N THR A 51 10.37 10.65 -25.70
CA THR A 51 9.88 11.94 -25.21
C THR A 51 8.76 11.72 -24.21
N LEU A 52 8.89 12.29 -23.02
CA LEU A 52 7.89 12.29 -21.97
C LEU A 52 7.19 13.64 -21.93
N THR A 53 5.86 13.65 -21.99
CA THR A 53 5.05 14.88 -21.84
C THR A 53 4.18 14.74 -20.58
N LEU A 54 4.33 15.69 -19.67
CA LEU A 54 3.61 15.77 -18.39
C LEU A 54 2.60 16.90 -18.44
N THR A 55 1.34 16.58 -18.20
CA THR A 55 0.24 17.54 -18.04
C THR A 55 -0.40 17.38 -16.65
N PRO A 56 -1.26 18.33 -16.20
CA PRO A 56 -1.95 18.18 -14.91
C PRO A 56 -2.71 16.87 -14.76
N ASP A 57 -3.30 16.39 -15.84
CA ASP A 57 -4.24 15.27 -15.81
C ASP A 57 -3.65 13.97 -16.35
N GLN A 58 -2.66 14.05 -17.25
CA GLN A 58 -2.16 12.91 -18.02
C GLN A 58 -0.65 12.98 -18.26
N CYS A 59 -0.05 11.81 -18.42
CA CYS A 59 1.32 11.64 -18.84
C CYS A 59 1.34 10.87 -20.17
N TRP A 60 2.17 11.30 -21.10
CA TRP A 60 2.31 10.69 -22.42
C TRP A 60 3.75 10.34 -22.68
N ILE A 61 3.99 9.23 -23.35
CA ILE A 61 5.32 8.85 -23.81
C ILE A 61 5.28 8.50 -25.30
N GLU A 62 6.33 8.92 -26.00
CA GLU A 62 6.53 8.66 -27.43
C GLU A 62 7.93 8.12 -27.67
N ASP A 63 8.05 7.06 -28.46
CA ASP A 63 9.33 6.50 -28.88
C ASP A 63 9.91 7.30 -30.04
N ASN A 64 11.12 7.83 -29.90
CA ASN A 64 11.80 8.62 -30.92
C ASN A 64 12.53 7.75 -31.96
N GLN A 65 11.88 6.68 -32.44
CA GLN A 65 12.47 5.69 -33.34
C GLN A 65 13.75 5.08 -32.77
N SER A 66 13.69 4.74 -31.50
CA SER A 66 14.83 4.22 -30.77
C SER A 66 15.23 2.82 -31.26
N THR A 67 16.52 2.48 -31.14
CA THR A 67 17.06 1.18 -31.59
C THR A 67 16.44 0.01 -30.84
N HIS A 68 16.28 0.14 -29.50
CA HIS A 68 15.81 -0.96 -28.65
C HIS A 68 14.32 -0.82 -28.26
N GLY A 69 13.68 0.28 -28.64
CA GLY A 69 12.24 0.49 -28.44
C GLY A 69 11.83 0.93 -27.04
N THR A 70 10.65 1.53 -27.00
CA THR A 70 9.92 1.88 -25.79
C THR A 70 8.69 0.97 -25.70
N PHE A 71 8.41 0.39 -24.51
CA PHE A 71 7.34 -0.60 -24.35
C PHE A 71 6.44 -0.22 -23.17
N LEU A 72 5.14 -0.29 -23.41
CA LEU A 72 4.10 -0.19 -22.39
C LEU A 72 3.32 -1.50 -22.35
N ASN A 73 3.18 -2.12 -21.19
CA ASN A 73 2.54 -3.45 -21.05
C ASN A 73 3.13 -4.53 -21.99
N ARG A 74 4.45 -4.51 -22.18
CA ARG A 74 5.19 -5.40 -23.11
C ARG A 74 4.86 -5.17 -24.61
N ALA A 75 4.01 -4.22 -24.95
CA ALA A 75 3.75 -3.83 -26.32
C ALA A 75 4.70 -2.70 -26.73
N ARG A 76 5.39 -2.83 -27.87
CA ARG A 76 6.25 -1.77 -28.41
C ARG A 76 5.40 -0.61 -28.88
N LEU A 77 5.77 0.59 -28.49
CA LEU A 77 5.09 1.81 -28.91
C LEU A 77 5.50 2.14 -30.36
N THR A 78 4.51 2.43 -31.19
CA THR A 78 4.65 2.92 -32.56
C THR A 78 4.12 4.34 -32.72
N GLU A 79 3.42 4.82 -31.71
CA GLU A 79 2.84 6.17 -31.60
C GLU A 79 2.86 6.60 -30.14
N SER A 80 2.55 7.85 -29.90
CA SER A 80 2.45 8.41 -28.54
C SER A 80 1.34 7.70 -27.74
N ALA A 81 1.66 7.27 -26.52
CA ALA A 81 0.73 6.54 -25.65
C ALA A 81 0.58 7.24 -24.30
N ALA A 82 -0.65 7.27 -23.79
CA ALA A 82 -0.90 7.68 -22.42
C ALA A 82 -0.34 6.65 -21.45
N VAL A 83 0.44 7.11 -20.48
CA VAL A 83 1.01 6.27 -19.44
C VAL A 83 0.15 6.39 -18.19
N PRO A 84 -0.54 5.32 -17.78
CA PRO A 84 -1.20 5.30 -16.48
C PRO A 84 -0.18 5.53 -15.36
N ARG A 85 -0.58 6.25 -14.33
CA ARG A 85 0.27 6.49 -13.16
C ARG A 85 0.64 5.16 -12.50
N ASP A 86 1.82 5.11 -11.90
CA ASP A 86 2.40 3.93 -11.23
C ASP A 86 2.64 2.73 -12.17
N GLN A 87 2.47 2.92 -13.48
CA GLN A 87 2.80 1.91 -14.46
C GLN A 87 4.23 2.12 -14.97
N ALA A 88 5.02 1.03 -14.97
CA ALA A 88 6.37 1.07 -15.51
C ALA A 88 6.34 1.04 -17.04
N VAL A 89 7.08 1.96 -17.66
CA VAL A 89 7.40 1.98 -19.09
C VAL A 89 8.83 1.46 -19.27
N GLN A 90 9.01 0.44 -20.09
CA GLN A 90 10.35 -0.02 -20.43
C GLN A 90 10.92 0.84 -21.56
N ILE A 91 12.11 1.38 -21.37
CA ILE A 91 12.88 2.18 -22.32
C ILE A 91 14.26 1.53 -22.51
N GLY A 92 14.45 0.78 -23.58
CA GLY A 92 15.63 -0.06 -23.75
C GLY A 92 15.72 -1.14 -22.65
N ASP A 93 16.76 -1.08 -21.82
CA ASP A 93 16.98 -1.98 -20.66
C ASP A 93 16.53 -1.37 -19.32
N LEU A 94 16.00 -0.16 -19.34
CA LEU A 94 15.58 0.59 -18.15
C LEU A 94 14.06 0.64 -18.00
N PHE A 95 13.61 0.93 -16.79
CA PHE A 95 12.20 1.11 -16.44
C PHE A 95 11.97 2.50 -15.90
N LEU A 96 11.05 3.23 -16.55
CA LEU A 96 10.60 4.54 -16.14
C LEU A 96 9.26 4.40 -15.44
N THR A 97 9.14 4.93 -14.22
CA THR A 97 7.90 5.02 -13.46
C THR A 97 7.57 6.49 -13.19
N ILE A 98 6.31 6.85 -13.40
CA ILE A 98 5.81 8.21 -13.23
C ILE A 98 4.88 8.21 -12.03
N THR A 99 5.25 8.97 -10.99
CA THR A 99 4.45 9.11 -9.78
C THR A 99 4.14 10.59 -9.53
N ASN A 100 3.00 10.91 -8.96
CA ASN A 100 2.76 12.28 -8.53
C ASN A 100 3.62 12.60 -7.30
N PRO A 101 4.26 13.78 -7.22
CA PRO A 101 4.95 14.21 -6.00
C PRO A 101 3.96 14.59 -4.89
N THR A 102 2.68 14.80 -5.23
CA THR A 102 1.58 14.86 -4.24
C THR A 102 1.21 13.48 -3.68
N THR A 103 1.60 12.39 -4.31
CA THR A 103 1.84 11.15 -3.61
C THR A 103 3.14 11.34 -2.83
N ILE A 104 3.10 12.12 -1.75
CA ILE A 104 4.00 11.93 -0.62
C ILE A 104 4.20 10.43 -0.59
N ASP A 105 5.46 10.00 -0.54
CA ASP A 105 5.79 8.58 -0.33
C ASP A 105 5.06 8.08 0.92
N HIS A 106 3.75 7.81 0.77
CA HIS A 106 2.90 7.29 1.84
C HIS A 106 3.40 5.92 2.28
N ALA A 107 4.26 5.29 1.44
CA ALA A 107 4.97 4.08 1.80
C ALA A 107 6.06 4.34 2.85
N ALA A 108 6.75 5.48 2.75
CA ALA A 108 7.80 5.88 3.69
C ALA A 108 7.30 6.83 4.79
N ARG A 109 6.11 7.44 4.64
CA ARG A 109 5.57 8.33 5.67
C ARG A 109 5.24 7.55 6.93
N LEU A 110 6.01 7.82 7.98
CA LEU A 110 5.63 7.45 9.34
C LEU A 110 4.42 8.29 9.73
N TYR A 111 3.26 7.65 9.83
CA TYR A 111 2.09 8.32 10.37
C TYR A 111 2.30 8.67 11.84
N VAL A 112 1.76 9.81 12.23
CA VAL A 112 1.81 10.31 13.61
C VAL A 112 0.40 10.58 14.13
N PRO A 113 0.21 10.59 15.44
CA PRO A 113 -1.08 11.02 16.02
C PRO A 113 -1.48 12.38 15.48
N GLY A 114 -2.75 12.50 15.07
CA GLY A 114 -3.31 13.69 14.45
C GLY A 114 -3.37 13.65 12.91
N ASP A 115 -2.68 12.71 12.27
CA ASP A 115 -2.82 12.53 10.82
C ASP A 115 -4.25 12.12 10.46
N VAL A 116 -4.72 12.65 9.34
CA VAL A 116 -6.07 12.37 8.83
C VAL A 116 -5.95 11.57 7.53
N ILE A 117 -6.68 10.47 7.44
CA ILE A 117 -6.69 9.54 6.30
C ILE A 117 -8.11 9.26 5.82
N GLY A 118 -8.25 8.54 4.69
CA GLY A 118 -9.56 8.14 4.19
C GLY A 118 -10.38 9.33 3.70
N ASN A 119 -9.77 10.25 2.92
CA ASN A 119 -10.41 11.48 2.46
C ASN A 119 -11.00 12.34 3.60
N GLY A 120 -10.27 12.45 4.70
CA GLY A 120 -10.71 13.29 5.83
C GLY A 120 -11.59 12.57 6.84
N ARG A 121 -11.90 11.29 6.65
CA ARG A 121 -12.84 10.58 7.50
C ARG A 121 -12.24 10.08 8.81
N TYR A 122 -10.97 9.69 8.83
CA TYR A 122 -10.35 9.04 9.99
C TYR A 122 -9.18 9.85 10.53
N THR A 123 -9.25 10.26 11.78
CA THR A 123 -8.15 10.92 12.49
C THR A 123 -7.40 9.90 13.34
N LEU A 124 -6.13 9.67 13.05
CA LEU A 124 -5.27 8.75 13.80
C LEU A 124 -4.97 9.30 15.19
N LYS A 125 -5.12 8.48 16.22
CA LYS A 125 -4.93 8.90 17.62
C LYS A 125 -3.68 8.28 18.25
N GLN A 126 -3.50 6.98 18.09
CA GLN A 126 -2.43 6.21 18.74
C GLN A 126 -2.10 4.96 17.94
N GLU A 127 -0.81 4.61 17.84
CA GLU A 127 -0.40 3.30 17.34
C GLU A 127 -0.72 2.23 18.39
N LEU A 128 -1.49 1.22 17.99
CA LEU A 128 -1.88 0.09 18.85
C LEU A 128 -0.90 -1.07 18.71
N GLY A 129 -0.28 -1.23 17.54
CA GLY A 129 0.68 -2.30 17.29
C GLY A 129 1.27 -2.25 15.89
N ARG A 130 2.43 -2.91 15.74
CA ARG A 130 3.18 -2.99 14.48
C ARG A 130 3.71 -4.40 14.28
N GLY A 131 3.59 -4.94 13.06
CA GLY A 131 4.09 -6.27 12.71
C GLY A 131 4.21 -6.45 11.21
N GLY A 132 4.56 -7.66 10.76
CA GLY A 132 4.72 -7.99 9.34
C GLY A 132 3.45 -7.78 8.49
N GLY A 133 2.27 -7.83 9.09
CA GLY A 133 1.00 -7.54 8.42
C GLY A 133 0.61 -6.06 8.38
N GLY A 134 1.51 -5.14 8.78
CA GLY A 134 1.28 -3.70 8.78
C GLY A 134 1.22 -3.08 10.17
N VAL A 135 0.66 -1.88 10.24
CA VAL A 135 0.53 -1.08 11.48
C VAL A 135 -0.94 -0.88 11.81
N VAL A 136 -1.29 -1.14 13.06
CA VAL A 136 -2.65 -0.94 13.57
C VAL A 136 -2.71 0.36 14.38
N TRP A 137 -3.67 1.20 14.06
CA TRP A 137 -3.91 2.49 14.70
C TRP A 137 -5.27 2.52 15.37
N LEU A 138 -5.36 3.13 16.56
CA LEU A 138 -6.59 3.70 17.07
C LEU A 138 -6.89 4.96 16.27
N ALA A 139 -8.10 5.09 15.75
CA ALA A 139 -8.55 6.27 15.03
C ALA A 139 -9.95 6.68 15.45
N GLN A 140 -10.27 7.96 15.24
CA GLN A 140 -11.62 8.50 15.32
C GLN A 140 -12.25 8.49 13.92
N ASP A 141 -13.38 7.82 13.76
CA ASP A 141 -14.24 8.00 12.58
C ASP A 141 -15.03 9.31 12.77
N GLU A 142 -14.67 10.34 12.03
CA GLU A 142 -15.27 11.66 12.15
C GLU A 142 -16.72 11.72 11.65
N HIS A 143 -17.12 10.78 10.77
CA HIS A 143 -18.50 10.70 10.30
C HIS A 143 -19.42 10.03 11.32
N LEU A 144 -18.96 8.95 11.94
CA LEU A 144 -19.75 8.17 12.89
C LEU A 144 -19.51 8.59 14.35
N GLN A 145 -18.52 9.47 14.59
CA GLN A 145 -18.11 9.95 15.92
C GLN A 145 -17.79 8.82 16.91
N GLN A 146 -17.10 7.76 16.40
CA GLN A 146 -16.74 6.59 17.19
C GLN A 146 -15.29 6.19 16.99
N ALA A 147 -14.72 5.52 17.99
CA ALA A 147 -13.38 4.94 17.90
C ALA A 147 -13.40 3.68 17.02
N VAL A 148 -12.42 3.56 16.13
CA VAL A 148 -12.20 2.40 15.27
C VAL A 148 -10.72 2.01 15.30
N ALA A 149 -10.43 0.75 15.02
CA ALA A 149 -9.07 0.31 14.71
C ALA A 149 -8.87 0.33 13.19
N ILE A 150 -7.70 0.81 12.75
CA ILE A 150 -7.31 0.88 11.36
C ILE A 150 -6.01 0.11 11.17
N LYS A 151 -6.05 -0.98 10.40
CA LYS A 151 -4.87 -1.73 9.99
C LYS A 151 -4.41 -1.25 8.62
N ARG A 152 -3.30 -0.51 8.59
CA ARG A 152 -2.63 -0.12 7.35
C ARG A 152 -1.79 -1.27 6.82
N LEU A 153 -1.95 -1.52 5.54
CA LEU A 153 -1.20 -2.57 4.86
C LEU A 153 0.23 -2.09 4.56
N PRO A 154 1.21 -3.00 4.56
CA PRO A 154 2.56 -2.65 4.15
C PRO A 154 2.62 -2.33 2.65
N PRO A 155 3.53 -1.43 2.21
CA PRO A 155 3.66 -1.02 0.81
C PRO A 155 3.89 -2.19 -0.15
N GLU A 156 4.65 -3.19 0.29
CA GLU A 156 4.97 -4.37 -0.49
C GLU A 156 3.71 -5.15 -0.87
N LEU A 157 2.77 -5.29 0.07
CA LEU A 157 1.49 -5.95 -0.15
C LEU A 157 0.55 -5.08 -1.00
N ALA A 158 0.59 -3.75 -0.80
CA ALA A 158 -0.23 -2.82 -1.56
C ALA A 158 0.12 -2.80 -3.06
N ASN A 159 1.39 -3.07 -3.39
CA ASN A 159 1.92 -3.09 -4.75
C ASN A 159 1.84 -4.47 -5.42
N ASP A 160 1.58 -5.54 -4.67
CA ASP A 160 1.35 -6.88 -5.21
C ASP A 160 -0.14 -7.08 -5.53
N THR A 161 -0.48 -6.99 -6.80
CA THR A 161 -1.87 -7.08 -7.27
C THR A 161 -2.53 -8.43 -6.93
N ILE A 162 -1.75 -9.53 -6.95
CA ILE A 162 -2.26 -10.88 -6.67
C ILE A 162 -2.52 -11.01 -5.16
N ALA A 163 -1.50 -10.73 -4.35
CA ALA A 163 -1.60 -10.80 -2.89
C ALA A 163 -2.68 -9.85 -2.33
N LEU A 164 -2.81 -8.65 -2.90
CA LEU A 164 -3.86 -7.70 -2.55
C LEU A 164 -5.25 -8.22 -2.93
N GLY A 165 -5.39 -8.86 -4.10
CA GLY A 165 -6.63 -9.49 -4.53
C GLY A 165 -7.07 -10.61 -3.59
N ASP A 166 -6.15 -11.48 -3.18
CA ASP A 166 -6.39 -12.55 -2.21
C ASP A 166 -6.83 -11.99 -0.85
N LEU A 167 -6.14 -10.95 -0.36
CA LEU A 167 -6.49 -10.29 0.88
C LEU A 167 -7.90 -9.66 0.82
N ILE A 168 -8.26 -9.00 -0.28
CA ILE A 168 -9.62 -8.44 -0.46
C ILE A 168 -10.65 -9.56 -0.36
N GLY A 169 -10.41 -10.70 -0.99
CA GLY A 169 -11.28 -11.87 -0.89
C GLY A 169 -11.42 -12.41 0.54
N GLU A 170 -10.33 -12.43 1.32
CA GLU A 170 -10.35 -12.80 2.74
C GLU A 170 -11.13 -11.79 3.59
N VAL A 171 -10.91 -10.49 3.39
CA VAL A 171 -11.64 -9.42 4.08
C VAL A 171 -13.14 -9.48 3.80
N GLN A 172 -13.53 -9.71 2.52
CA GLN A 172 -14.94 -9.85 2.15
C GLN A 172 -15.64 -10.99 2.91
N LYS A 173 -14.97 -12.13 3.05
CA LYS A 173 -15.48 -13.27 3.83
C LYS A 173 -15.54 -12.92 5.31
N ALA A 174 -14.47 -12.36 5.87
CA ALA A 174 -14.38 -12.02 7.29
C ALA A 174 -15.42 -10.95 7.72
N ARG A 175 -15.83 -10.04 6.82
CA ARG A 175 -16.93 -9.08 7.07
C ARG A 175 -18.29 -9.74 7.30
N LEU A 176 -18.47 -10.96 6.84
CA LEU A 176 -19.72 -11.71 7.06
C LEU A 176 -19.79 -12.30 8.47
N LEU A 177 -18.65 -12.39 9.18
CA LEU A 177 -18.63 -12.89 10.55
C LEU A 177 -19.25 -11.85 11.51
N SER A 178 -20.22 -12.31 12.28
CA SER A 178 -20.88 -11.52 13.33
C SER A 178 -21.01 -12.38 14.59
N HIS A 179 -20.04 -12.26 15.48
CA HIS A 179 -19.98 -13.02 16.73
C HIS A 179 -19.38 -12.14 17.83
N SER A 180 -19.86 -12.27 19.08
CA SER A 180 -19.46 -11.42 20.20
C SER A 180 -17.96 -11.47 20.52
N ASN A 181 -17.31 -12.58 20.20
CA ASN A 181 -15.89 -12.83 20.49
C ASN A 181 -15.01 -12.81 19.23
N ILE A 182 -15.51 -12.22 18.12
CA ILE A 182 -14.76 -12.00 16.89
C ILE A 182 -14.79 -10.50 16.57
N ILE A 183 -13.62 -9.88 16.39
CA ILE A 183 -13.50 -8.48 16.00
C ILE A 183 -14.19 -8.28 14.66
N ARG A 184 -15.15 -7.34 14.61
CA ARG A 184 -15.89 -7.05 13.40
C ARG A 184 -15.04 -6.22 12.44
N ILE A 185 -14.86 -6.70 11.23
CA ILE A 185 -14.29 -5.92 10.13
C ILE A 185 -15.39 -5.05 9.54
N HIS A 186 -15.13 -3.73 9.45
CA HIS A 186 -16.07 -2.77 8.89
C HIS A 186 -15.89 -2.63 7.39
N ASP A 187 -14.66 -2.28 6.94
CA ASP A 187 -14.41 -2.05 5.52
C ASP A 187 -12.95 -2.23 5.11
N PHE A 188 -12.75 -2.43 3.80
CA PHE A 188 -11.48 -2.31 3.12
C PHE A 188 -11.50 -1.04 2.28
N VAL A 189 -10.59 -0.12 2.57
CA VAL A 189 -10.50 1.19 1.92
C VAL A 189 -9.26 1.22 1.04
N LYS A 190 -9.46 1.52 -0.25
CA LYS A 190 -8.39 1.76 -1.22
C LYS A 190 -8.68 3.08 -1.93
N LEU A 191 -7.80 4.04 -1.76
CA LEU A 191 -7.85 5.36 -2.38
C LEU A 191 -6.63 5.56 -3.28
N PRO A 192 -6.71 6.40 -4.32
CA PRO A 192 -5.61 6.58 -5.27
C PRO A 192 -4.29 7.01 -4.64
N ASP A 193 -4.35 7.87 -3.63
CA ASP A 193 -3.18 8.53 -3.05
C ASP A 193 -2.87 8.06 -1.62
N GLU A 194 -3.42 6.93 -1.19
CA GLU A 194 -3.21 6.36 0.14
C GLU A 194 -2.91 4.86 0.07
N LEU A 195 -2.06 4.36 0.98
CA LEU A 195 -1.93 2.92 1.15
C LEU A 195 -3.26 2.32 1.60
N PRO A 196 -3.65 1.17 1.05
CA PRO A 196 -4.87 0.49 1.45
C PRO A 196 -4.88 0.19 2.95
N PHE A 197 -6.04 0.26 3.54
CA PHE A 197 -6.23 -0.05 4.95
C PHE A 197 -7.56 -0.76 5.21
N ILE A 198 -7.60 -1.47 6.33
CA ILE A 198 -8.80 -2.17 6.81
C ILE A 198 -9.28 -1.43 8.06
N THR A 199 -10.56 -1.10 8.10
CA THR A 199 -11.22 -0.55 9.29
C THR A 199 -11.94 -1.67 10.02
N MET A 200 -11.85 -1.67 11.35
CA MET A 200 -12.44 -2.69 12.19
C MET A 200 -12.85 -2.13 13.56
N GLU A 201 -13.60 -2.89 14.29
CA GLU A 201 -13.97 -2.62 15.68
C GLU A 201 -12.73 -2.38 16.53
N HIS A 202 -12.76 -1.31 17.33
CA HIS A 202 -11.74 -1.07 18.34
C HIS A 202 -12.15 -1.77 19.64
N VAL A 203 -11.34 -2.72 20.07
CA VAL A 203 -11.50 -3.39 21.38
C VAL A 203 -10.59 -2.71 22.40
N ASN A 204 -11.19 -2.13 23.43
CA ASN A 204 -10.44 -1.56 24.54
C ASN A 204 -10.05 -2.69 25.50
N GLY A 205 -8.87 -3.25 25.31
CA GLY A 205 -8.42 -4.41 26.04
C GLY A 205 -6.91 -4.65 25.95
N THR A 206 -6.48 -5.78 26.43
CA THR A 206 -5.08 -6.23 26.42
C THR A 206 -5.02 -7.65 25.85
N ASP A 207 -4.07 -7.91 24.96
CA ASP A 207 -3.85 -9.23 24.38
C ASP A 207 -3.36 -10.24 25.42
N LEU A 208 -3.58 -11.54 25.14
CA LEU A 208 -3.20 -12.63 26.06
C LEU A 208 -1.69 -12.74 26.27
N GLY A 209 -0.88 -12.34 25.29
CA GLY A 209 0.58 -12.33 25.40
C GLY A 209 1.05 -11.32 26.44
N SER A 210 0.52 -10.09 26.37
CA SER A 210 0.77 -9.02 27.33
C SER A 210 0.24 -9.36 28.73
N LEU A 211 -0.97 -9.92 28.82
CA LEU A 211 -1.54 -10.38 30.10
C LEU A 211 -0.72 -11.52 30.73
N ARG A 212 -0.20 -12.46 29.91
CA ARG A 212 0.69 -13.53 30.37
C ARG A 212 1.98 -12.96 30.97
N ASN A 213 2.58 -11.97 30.33
CA ASN A 213 3.82 -11.35 30.80
C ASN A 213 3.64 -10.61 32.15
N GLN A 214 2.43 -10.26 32.52
CA GLN A 214 2.10 -9.65 33.81
C GLN A 214 1.89 -10.69 34.94
N GLN A 215 1.86 -12.01 34.61
CA GLN A 215 1.78 -13.04 35.61
C GLN A 215 3.17 -13.30 36.22
N SER A 216 3.22 -13.53 37.54
CA SER A 216 4.46 -13.72 38.31
C SER A 216 5.33 -14.86 37.78
N ASN A 217 4.73 -15.90 37.23
CA ASN A 217 5.39 -17.10 36.68
C ASN A 217 5.18 -17.25 35.14
N GLY A 218 4.72 -16.21 34.46
CA GLY A 218 4.51 -16.21 33.00
C GLY A 218 3.44 -17.19 32.51
N CYS A 219 2.56 -17.69 33.41
CA CYS A 219 1.52 -18.66 33.10
C CYS A 219 0.18 -18.24 33.67
N PHE A 220 -0.91 -18.55 32.96
CA PHE A 220 -2.26 -18.47 33.53
C PHE A 220 -2.59 -19.72 34.38
N THR A 221 -3.36 -19.52 35.42
CA THR A 221 -4.06 -20.65 36.08
C THR A 221 -5.16 -21.15 35.18
N TRP A 222 -5.50 -22.44 35.29
CA TRP A 222 -6.58 -23.03 34.50
C TRP A 222 -7.91 -22.27 34.69
N SER A 223 -8.27 -21.99 35.94
CA SER A 223 -9.50 -21.29 36.29
C SER A 223 -9.64 -19.92 35.62
N ARG A 224 -8.51 -19.26 35.32
CA ARG A 224 -8.50 -17.98 34.56
C ARG A 224 -8.55 -18.20 33.07
N LEU A 225 -7.94 -19.27 32.57
CA LEU A 225 -7.84 -19.56 31.14
C LEU A 225 -9.09 -20.25 30.58
N GLU A 226 -9.78 -21.07 31.39
CA GLU A 226 -10.90 -21.88 30.94
C GLU A 226 -12.00 -21.10 30.24
N GLY A 227 -12.46 -19.99 30.81
CA GLY A 227 -13.50 -19.16 30.22
C GLY A 227 -13.05 -18.51 28.88
N LEU A 228 -11.77 -18.12 28.79
CA LEU A 228 -11.21 -17.60 27.55
C LEU A 228 -11.09 -18.69 26.48
N ALA A 229 -10.66 -19.90 26.88
CA ALA A 229 -10.54 -21.04 25.95
C ALA A 229 -11.91 -21.45 25.39
N ILE A 230 -12.96 -21.47 26.24
CA ILE A 230 -14.32 -21.72 25.77
C ILE A 230 -14.76 -20.70 24.73
N GLN A 231 -14.63 -19.40 25.02
CA GLN A 231 -14.98 -18.33 24.08
C GLN A 231 -14.21 -18.42 22.76
N MET A 232 -12.91 -18.79 22.83
CA MET A 232 -12.09 -19.01 21.61
C MET A 232 -12.62 -20.22 20.81
N CYS A 233 -12.96 -21.31 21.46
CA CYS A 233 -13.52 -22.50 20.78
C CYS A 233 -14.86 -22.18 20.10
N GLU A 234 -15.75 -21.46 20.78
CA GLU A 234 -17.05 -21.03 20.24
C GLU A 234 -16.87 -20.13 19.02
N SER A 235 -15.93 -19.16 19.09
CA SER A 235 -15.61 -18.27 17.99
C SER A 235 -15.05 -19.02 16.78
N LEU A 236 -14.14 -19.96 17.02
CA LEU A 236 -13.54 -20.77 15.97
C LEU A 236 -14.57 -21.72 15.35
N GLN A 237 -15.44 -22.32 16.14
CA GLN A 237 -16.54 -23.15 15.65
C GLN A 237 -17.43 -22.32 14.71
N TYR A 238 -17.87 -21.14 15.14
CA TYR A 238 -18.68 -20.26 14.32
C TYR A 238 -17.99 -19.88 13.01
N ALA A 239 -16.70 -19.50 13.04
CA ALA A 239 -15.94 -19.17 11.84
C ALA A 239 -15.82 -20.37 10.88
N HIS A 240 -15.57 -21.59 11.41
CA HIS A 240 -15.45 -22.81 10.63
C HIS A 240 -16.79 -23.19 9.97
N GLU A 241 -17.92 -23.00 10.64
CA GLU A 241 -19.25 -23.19 10.07
C GLU A 241 -19.50 -22.25 8.87
N GLN A 242 -18.88 -21.07 8.88
CA GLN A 242 -18.86 -20.13 7.74
C GLN A 242 -17.70 -20.40 6.75
N GLN A 243 -17.01 -21.54 6.86
CA GLN A 243 -15.88 -21.95 6.01
C GLN A 243 -14.67 -20.99 6.08
N ILE A 244 -14.51 -20.28 7.18
CA ILE A 244 -13.38 -19.36 7.42
C ILE A 244 -12.44 -19.98 8.45
N ILE A 245 -11.16 -20.09 8.09
CA ILE A 245 -10.09 -20.60 8.94
C ILE A 245 -9.16 -19.45 9.31
N HIS A 246 -8.85 -19.28 10.60
CA HIS A 246 -8.06 -18.15 11.11
C HIS A 246 -6.60 -18.15 10.66
N ARG A 247 -5.95 -19.30 10.52
CA ARG A 247 -4.57 -19.55 10.04
C ARG A 247 -3.42 -18.91 10.85
N ASP A 248 -3.66 -17.92 11.69
CA ASP A 248 -2.64 -17.23 12.50
C ASP A 248 -3.11 -17.06 13.97
N LEU A 249 -3.61 -18.13 14.58
CA LEU A 249 -4.04 -18.09 15.97
C LEU A 249 -2.83 -18.05 16.91
N LYS A 250 -2.70 -16.97 17.68
CA LYS A 250 -1.60 -16.76 18.63
C LYS A 250 -2.03 -15.82 19.77
N PRO A 251 -1.33 -15.83 20.93
CA PRO A 251 -1.72 -15.01 22.09
C PRO A 251 -1.71 -13.50 21.87
N ALA A 252 -1.08 -13.01 20.80
CA ALA A 252 -1.00 -11.61 20.45
C ALA A 252 -2.15 -11.15 19.52
N ASN A 253 -3.02 -12.06 19.09
CA ASN A 253 -4.16 -11.78 18.22
C ASN A 253 -5.47 -11.86 18.98
#